data_2af5e4f03aeeb4d251dabb6e8cd47ca6
#
_entry.id   2af5e4f03aeeb4d251dabb6e8cd47ca6
#
_cell.length_a   1.000
_cell.length_b   1.000
_cell.length_c   1.000
_cell.angle_alpha   90.00
_cell.angle_beta   90.00
_cell.angle_gamma   90.00
#
_symmetry.space_group_name_H-M   'P 1'
#
loop_
_entity.id
_entity.type
_entity.pdbx_description
1 polymer ?
#
loop_
_entity_poly.entity_id
_entity_poly.type
_entity_poly.pdbx_seq_one_letter_code
_entity_poly.pdbx_strand_id
1 'polypeptide(L)'
;MKKKWKKYRNGWLLVAPLMIGCLIFYAIPFLMVLWYSFRSSAGRSGVFVGFSNYLEMLENEMFRLACWNTFRFLLAGLPLILLLSYLIALLLKKQAQKHMFLKSVLLLPYIMPIVGTVLLVELLFEERGVVNRILMLTGAPVEKWLESPWAFWSVVGLYLWKNAGYS
;
A
#
# COMPACT_ATOMS: atom_id res chain seq x y z
N MET A 1 21.92 41.45 7.85
CA MET A 1 21.10 40.62 6.92
C MET A 1 21.92 39.89 5.83
N LYS A 2 22.89 40.51 5.17
CA LYS A 2 23.69 39.88 4.07
C LYS A 2 24.48 38.62 4.44
N LYS A 3 24.92 38.46 5.70
CA LYS A 3 25.72 37.30 6.15
C LYS A 3 24.89 36.00 6.32
N LYS A 4 23.59 36.11 6.65
CA LYS A 4 22.66 34.96 6.72
C LYS A 4 22.37 34.40 5.34
N TRP A 5 22.17 35.23 4.33
CA TRP A 5 21.88 34.79 2.96
C TRP A 5 23.02 33.97 2.32
N LYS A 6 24.31 34.29 2.59
CA LYS A 6 25.45 33.48 2.11
C LYS A 6 25.47 32.08 2.71
N LYS A 7 25.10 31.91 3.98
CA LYS A 7 25.04 30.60 4.64
C LYS A 7 23.94 29.71 4.04
N TYR A 8 22.79 30.28 3.74
CA TYR A 8 21.67 29.54 3.12
C TYR A 8 21.92 29.24 1.63
N ARG A 9 22.64 30.11 0.91
CA ARG A 9 22.96 29.90 -0.52
C ARG A 9 23.71 28.59 -0.77
N ASN A 10 24.67 28.25 0.05
CA ASN A 10 25.41 26.99 -0.09
C ASN A 10 24.50 25.76 0.20
N GLY A 11 23.57 25.88 1.14
CA GLY A 11 22.57 24.85 1.36
C GLY A 11 21.63 24.65 0.16
N TRP A 12 21.14 25.76 -0.42
CA TRP A 12 20.30 25.70 -1.62
C TRP A 12 21.03 25.12 -2.83
N LEU A 13 22.31 25.42 -3.03
CA LEU A 13 23.12 24.86 -4.10
C LEU A 13 23.31 23.34 -3.97
N LEU A 14 23.45 22.84 -2.75
CA LEU A 14 23.55 21.40 -2.49
C LEU A 14 22.21 20.66 -2.72
N VAL A 15 21.09 21.31 -2.46
CA VAL A 15 19.75 20.73 -2.64
C VAL A 15 19.23 20.96 -4.07
N ALA A 16 19.76 21.94 -4.80
CA ALA A 16 19.29 22.30 -6.13
C ALA A 16 19.22 21.13 -7.13
N PRO A 17 20.21 20.23 -7.25
CA PRO A 17 20.11 19.09 -8.16
C PRO A 17 18.92 18.17 -7.85
N LEU A 18 18.67 17.91 -6.55
CA LEU A 18 17.53 17.12 -6.10
C LEU A 18 16.21 17.83 -6.41
N MET A 19 16.13 19.13 -6.11
CA MET A 19 14.93 19.94 -6.38
C MET A 19 14.60 20.00 -7.88
N ILE A 20 15.62 20.16 -8.73
CA ILE A 20 15.45 20.14 -10.19
C ILE A 20 14.94 18.77 -10.64
N GLY A 21 15.52 17.68 -10.14
CA GLY A 21 15.06 16.34 -10.42
C GLY A 21 13.59 16.13 -9.99
N CYS A 22 13.23 16.57 -8.79
CA CYS A 22 11.84 16.51 -8.31
C CYS A 22 10.88 17.35 -9.17
N LEU A 23 11.29 18.54 -9.61
CA LEU A 23 10.47 19.37 -10.49
C LEU A 23 10.23 18.69 -11.84
N ILE A 24 11.28 18.15 -12.47
CA ILE A 24 11.20 17.55 -13.80
C ILE A 24 10.40 16.22 -13.76
N PHE A 25 10.69 15.36 -12.79
CA PHE A 25 10.15 13.98 -12.78
C PHE A 25 8.88 13.82 -11.99
N TYR A 26 8.53 14.73 -11.08
CA TYR A 26 7.31 14.65 -10.27
C TYR A 26 6.38 15.83 -10.50
N ALA A 27 6.85 17.08 -10.36
CA ALA A 27 5.96 18.23 -10.43
C ALA A 27 5.41 18.46 -11.84
N ILE A 28 6.26 18.41 -12.88
CA ILE A 28 5.79 18.60 -14.28
C ILE A 28 4.80 17.50 -14.69
N PRO A 29 5.08 16.18 -14.54
CA PRO A 29 4.11 15.15 -14.85
C PRO A 29 2.82 15.26 -14.03
N PHE A 30 2.90 15.61 -12.76
CA PHE A 30 1.72 15.85 -11.93
C PHE A 30 0.84 16.96 -12.49
N LEU A 31 1.42 18.10 -12.83
CA LEU A 31 0.68 19.22 -13.44
C LEU A 31 0.10 18.85 -14.81
N MET A 32 0.80 18.03 -15.60
CA MET A 32 0.27 17.51 -16.87
C MET A 32 -0.94 16.60 -16.64
N VAL A 33 -0.87 15.66 -15.70
CA VAL A 33 -2.00 14.80 -15.35
C VAL A 33 -3.18 15.64 -14.85
N LEU A 34 -2.93 16.61 -13.99
CA LEU A 34 -3.94 17.54 -13.51
C LEU A 34 -4.60 18.32 -14.67
N TRP A 35 -3.81 18.79 -15.64
CA TRP A 35 -4.33 19.46 -16.82
C TRP A 35 -5.16 18.52 -17.71
N TYR A 36 -4.71 17.30 -17.93
CA TYR A 36 -5.44 16.30 -18.72
C TYR A 36 -6.73 15.82 -18.04
N SER A 37 -6.81 15.87 -16.73
CA SER A 37 -8.03 15.48 -16.00
C SER A 37 -9.26 16.38 -16.31
N PHE A 38 -9.02 17.57 -16.83
CA PHE A 38 -10.08 18.49 -17.28
C PHE A 38 -10.42 18.36 -18.77
N ARG A 39 -9.90 17.35 -19.48
CA ARG A 39 -10.12 17.14 -20.91
C ARG A 39 -10.85 15.85 -21.21
N SER A 40 -11.65 15.83 -22.31
CA SER A 40 -12.55 14.72 -22.67
C SER A 40 -11.86 13.46 -23.19
N SER A 41 -10.57 13.50 -23.53
CA SER A 41 -9.84 12.33 -23.99
C SER A 41 -8.42 12.34 -23.47
N ALA A 42 -7.85 11.15 -23.27
CA ALA A 42 -6.46 11.01 -22.88
C ALA A 42 -5.55 11.58 -23.97
N GLY A 43 -4.98 12.74 -23.73
CA GLY A 43 -3.96 13.31 -24.58
C GLY A 43 -4.13 14.79 -24.95
N ARG A 44 -3.19 15.26 -25.80
CA ARG A 44 -3.08 16.68 -26.17
C ARG A 44 -4.25 17.24 -26.98
N SER A 45 -5.05 16.38 -27.63
CA SER A 45 -6.13 16.76 -28.55
C SER A 45 -7.53 16.83 -27.91
N GLY A 46 -7.64 16.49 -26.61
CA GLY A 46 -8.95 16.51 -25.92
C GLY A 46 -9.53 17.90 -25.78
N VAL A 47 -10.87 18.01 -25.89
CA VAL A 47 -11.62 19.24 -25.63
C VAL A 47 -11.68 19.48 -24.12
N PHE A 48 -11.62 20.73 -23.70
CA PHE A 48 -11.78 21.07 -22.28
C PHE A 48 -13.23 20.84 -21.84
N VAL A 49 -13.42 19.95 -20.85
CA VAL A 49 -14.74 19.54 -20.33
C VAL A 49 -14.98 19.95 -18.87
N GLY A 50 -14.05 20.72 -18.29
CA GLY A 50 -14.16 21.12 -16.89
C GLY A 50 -14.17 19.92 -15.94
N PHE A 51 -15.16 19.85 -15.06
CA PHE A 51 -15.31 18.83 -14.05
C PHE A 51 -16.11 17.58 -14.49
N SER A 52 -16.47 17.47 -15.78
CA SER A 52 -17.30 16.36 -16.26
C SER A 52 -16.69 14.98 -15.94
N ASN A 53 -15.39 14.80 -16.18
CA ASN A 53 -14.69 13.55 -15.88
C ASN A 53 -14.78 13.17 -14.39
N TYR A 54 -14.77 14.16 -13.51
CA TYR A 54 -14.88 13.92 -12.06
C TYR A 54 -16.29 13.51 -11.67
N LEU A 55 -17.31 14.10 -12.31
CA LEU A 55 -18.71 13.71 -12.08
C LEU A 55 -18.97 12.29 -12.58
N GLU A 56 -18.54 11.96 -13.79
CA GLU A 56 -18.62 10.60 -14.33
C GLU A 56 -17.93 9.58 -13.42
N MET A 57 -16.74 9.94 -12.90
CA MET A 57 -16.03 9.07 -11.98
C MET A 57 -16.80 8.84 -10.67
N LEU A 58 -17.44 9.88 -10.11
CA LEU A 58 -18.22 9.76 -8.88
C LEU A 58 -19.53 8.97 -9.10
N GLU A 59 -20.10 9.00 -10.31
CA GLU A 59 -21.27 8.22 -10.70
C GLU A 59 -20.92 6.76 -10.98
N ASN A 60 -19.66 6.47 -11.29
CA ASN A 60 -19.19 5.12 -11.59
C ASN A 60 -19.27 4.21 -10.36
N GLU A 61 -20.05 3.13 -10.48
CA GLU A 61 -20.27 2.18 -9.39
C GLU A 61 -18.97 1.49 -8.94
N MET A 62 -18.10 1.15 -9.89
CA MET A 62 -16.82 0.51 -9.58
C MET A 62 -15.88 1.43 -8.82
N PHE A 63 -15.88 2.73 -9.16
CA PHE A 63 -15.11 3.72 -8.41
C PHE A 63 -15.61 3.87 -6.97
N ARG A 64 -16.93 3.96 -6.79
CA ARG A 64 -17.56 4.05 -5.46
C ARG A 64 -17.27 2.80 -4.63
N LEU A 65 -17.35 1.62 -5.25
CA LEU A 65 -17.00 0.34 -4.60
C LEU A 65 -15.53 0.31 -4.19
N ALA A 66 -14.62 0.75 -5.07
CA ALA A 66 -13.19 0.83 -4.77
C ALA A 66 -12.90 1.79 -3.61
N CYS A 67 -13.53 2.97 -3.60
CA CYS A 67 -13.41 3.92 -2.49
C CYS A 67 -13.91 3.32 -1.17
N TRP A 68 -15.06 2.65 -1.20
CA TRP A 68 -15.61 2.00 -0.02
C TRP A 68 -14.71 0.87 0.51
N ASN A 69 -14.21 0.03 -0.38
CA ASN A 69 -13.28 -1.04 0.00
C ASN A 69 -11.98 -0.48 0.59
N THR A 70 -11.43 0.58 0.00
CA THR A 70 -10.25 1.27 0.51
C THR A 70 -10.51 1.86 1.90
N PHE A 71 -11.66 2.52 2.09
CA PHE A 71 -12.03 3.10 3.38
C PHE A 71 -12.18 2.02 4.47
N ARG A 72 -12.89 0.92 4.17
CA ARG A 72 -13.00 -0.23 5.06
C ARG A 72 -11.64 -0.82 5.41
N PHE A 73 -10.77 -0.95 4.40
CA PHE A 73 -9.41 -1.47 4.59
C PHE A 73 -8.59 -0.56 5.52
N LEU A 74 -8.67 0.75 5.35
CA LEU A 74 -7.98 1.70 6.23
C LEU A 74 -8.51 1.63 7.67
N LEU A 75 -9.83 1.55 7.84
CA LEU A 75 -10.46 1.45 9.16
C LEU A 75 -10.09 0.16 9.90
N ALA A 76 -9.95 -0.96 9.21
CA ALA A 76 -9.57 -2.22 9.81
C ALA A 76 -8.04 -2.39 9.89
N GLY A 77 -7.34 -2.16 8.78
CA GLY A 77 -5.92 -2.45 8.63
C GLY A 77 -5.03 -1.55 9.48
N LEU A 78 -5.31 -0.23 9.53
CA LEU A 78 -4.47 0.70 10.30
C LEU A 78 -4.50 0.43 11.81
N PRO A 79 -5.66 0.30 12.49
CA PRO A 79 -5.65 -0.02 13.91
C PRO A 79 -5.02 -1.38 14.20
N LEU A 80 -5.29 -2.39 13.35
CA LEU A 80 -4.74 -3.72 13.54
C LEU A 80 -3.23 -3.76 13.37
N ILE A 81 -2.67 -3.06 12.34
CA ILE A 81 -1.21 -3.03 12.16
C ILE A 81 -0.51 -2.30 13.30
N LEU A 82 -1.07 -1.17 13.77
CA LEU A 82 -0.52 -0.43 14.90
C LEU A 82 -0.53 -1.27 16.19
N LEU A 83 -1.64 -1.94 16.46
CA LEU A 83 -1.76 -2.81 17.62
C LEU A 83 -0.77 -3.97 17.54
N LEU A 84 -0.72 -4.67 16.40
CA LEU A 84 0.17 -5.81 16.20
C LEU A 84 1.64 -5.41 16.31
N SER A 85 2.04 -4.31 15.65
CA SER A 85 3.41 -3.80 15.70
C SER A 85 3.81 -3.36 17.11
N TYR A 86 2.88 -2.74 17.84
CA TYR A 86 3.10 -2.37 19.24
C TYR A 86 3.31 -3.61 20.12
N LEU A 87 2.49 -4.65 19.96
CA LEU A 87 2.62 -5.91 20.70
C LEU A 87 3.97 -6.60 20.38
N ILE A 88 4.34 -6.66 19.10
CA ILE A 88 5.64 -7.20 18.67
C ILE A 88 6.79 -6.40 19.30
N ALA A 89 6.72 -5.08 19.28
CA ALA A 89 7.74 -4.21 19.87
C ALA A 89 7.89 -4.44 21.38
N LEU A 90 6.79 -4.63 22.11
CA LEU A 90 6.82 -4.97 23.54
C LEU A 90 7.48 -6.33 23.81
N LEU A 91 7.17 -7.33 23.00
CA LEU A 91 7.77 -8.67 23.11
C LEU A 91 9.28 -8.62 22.83
N LEU A 92 9.70 -7.87 21.80
CA LEU A 92 11.10 -7.74 21.44
C LEU A 92 11.89 -6.90 22.45
N LYS A 93 11.28 -5.92 23.12
CA LYS A 93 11.93 -5.08 24.13
C LYS A 93 12.51 -5.91 25.29
N LYS A 94 11.80 -6.91 25.76
CA LYS A 94 12.21 -7.75 26.90
C LYS A 94 13.45 -8.62 26.58
N GLN A 95 13.78 -8.82 25.31
CA GLN A 95 14.80 -9.80 24.90
C GLN A 95 15.72 -9.27 23.78
N ALA A 96 15.93 -7.96 23.72
CA ALA A 96 16.58 -7.26 22.60
C ALA A 96 17.98 -7.80 22.21
N GLN A 97 18.73 -8.40 23.13
CA GLN A 97 20.09 -8.91 22.86
C GLN A 97 20.11 -10.36 22.36
N LYS A 98 19.07 -11.18 22.62
CA LYS A 98 19.08 -12.63 22.32
C LYS A 98 18.41 -13.02 20.99
N HIS A 99 17.69 -12.11 20.32
CA HIS A 99 16.82 -12.50 19.21
C HIS A 99 17.08 -11.74 17.90
N MET A 100 18.33 -11.63 17.47
CA MET A 100 18.65 -11.15 16.12
C MET A 100 17.95 -12.00 15.05
N PHE A 101 17.86 -13.31 15.26
CA PHE A 101 17.16 -14.25 14.39
C PHE A 101 15.66 -13.91 14.29
N LEU A 102 14.98 -13.62 15.42
CA LEU A 102 13.56 -13.29 15.42
C LEU A 102 13.25 -12.00 14.65
N LYS A 103 14.12 -10.99 14.77
CA LYS A 103 14.00 -9.76 13.98
C LYS A 103 14.13 -10.03 12.47
N SER A 104 15.07 -10.88 12.08
CA SER A 104 15.26 -11.25 10.67
C SER A 104 14.05 -12.00 10.11
N VAL A 105 13.46 -12.92 10.88
CA VAL A 105 12.25 -13.66 10.49
C VAL A 105 11.04 -12.72 10.33
N LEU A 106 10.88 -11.75 11.24
CA LEU A 106 9.79 -10.77 11.16
C LEU A 106 9.92 -9.81 9.97
N LEU A 107 11.15 -9.51 9.52
CA LEU A 107 11.40 -8.67 8.35
C LEU A 107 11.32 -9.43 7.03
N LEU A 108 11.42 -10.77 7.05
CA LEU A 108 11.40 -11.60 5.85
C LEU A 108 10.19 -11.34 4.95
N PRO A 109 8.94 -11.30 5.47
CA PRO A 109 7.76 -11.05 4.63
C PRO A 109 7.81 -9.68 3.93
N TYR A 110 8.35 -8.67 4.59
CA TYR A 110 8.47 -7.32 4.03
C TYR A 110 9.38 -7.26 2.80
N ILE A 111 10.49 -8.02 2.83
CA ILE A 111 11.49 -8.06 1.76
C ILE A 111 11.00 -8.87 0.55
N MET A 112 10.01 -9.74 0.72
CA MET A 112 9.48 -10.56 -0.38
C MET A 112 8.94 -9.69 -1.52
N PRO A 113 9.32 -9.99 -2.79
CA PRO A 113 8.75 -9.34 -3.96
C PRO A 113 7.23 -9.50 -4.00
N ILE A 114 6.52 -8.49 -4.54
CA ILE A 114 5.04 -8.51 -4.65
C ILE A 114 4.56 -9.76 -5.39
N VAL A 115 5.22 -10.12 -6.50
CA VAL A 115 4.87 -11.32 -7.29
C VAL A 115 4.94 -12.59 -6.45
N GLY A 116 6.02 -12.77 -5.68
CA GLY A 116 6.14 -13.93 -4.78
C GLY A 116 5.07 -13.95 -3.68
N THR A 117 4.66 -12.76 -3.21
CA THR A 117 3.58 -12.64 -2.23
C THR A 117 2.23 -13.06 -2.84
N VAL A 118 1.93 -12.64 -4.08
CA VAL A 118 0.69 -13.03 -4.79
C VAL A 118 0.64 -14.54 -5.00
N LEU A 119 1.72 -15.14 -5.54
CA LEU A 119 1.81 -16.60 -5.73
C LEU A 119 1.64 -17.38 -4.42
N LEU A 120 2.17 -16.87 -3.32
CA LEU A 120 2.01 -17.49 -2.00
C LEU A 120 0.55 -17.43 -1.54
N VAL A 121 -0.14 -16.31 -1.77
CA VAL A 121 -1.56 -16.17 -1.46
C VAL A 121 -2.41 -17.13 -2.29
N GLU A 122 -2.17 -17.20 -3.58
CA GLU A 122 -2.85 -18.17 -4.46
C GLU A 122 -2.64 -19.60 -3.96
N LEU A 123 -1.39 -20.00 -3.72
CA LEU A 123 -1.07 -21.34 -3.21
C LEU A 123 -1.77 -21.67 -1.88
N LEU A 124 -1.89 -20.70 -0.99
CA LEU A 124 -2.50 -20.91 0.32
C LEU A 124 -4.03 -20.92 0.28
N PHE A 125 -4.63 -19.96 -0.45
CA PHE A 125 -6.05 -19.64 -0.40
C PHE A 125 -6.87 -20.14 -1.61
N GLU A 126 -6.23 -20.79 -2.58
CA GLU A 126 -6.93 -21.47 -3.67
C GLU A 126 -7.85 -22.59 -3.14
N GLU A 127 -8.86 -22.99 -3.90
CA GLU A 127 -9.80 -24.05 -3.50
C GLU A 127 -9.09 -25.36 -3.10
N ARG A 128 -7.99 -25.71 -3.78
CA ARG A 128 -7.13 -26.86 -3.46
C ARG A 128 -5.90 -26.47 -2.63
N GLY A 129 -5.87 -25.26 -2.10
CA GLY A 129 -4.76 -24.71 -1.35
C GLY A 129 -4.57 -25.32 0.03
N VAL A 130 -3.47 -24.95 0.68
CA VAL A 130 -3.06 -25.51 1.98
C VAL A 130 -4.11 -25.24 3.05
N VAL A 131 -4.73 -24.06 3.06
CA VAL A 131 -5.74 -23.69 4.06
C VAL A 131 -6.96 -24.61 3.97
N ASN A 132 -7.48 -24.84 2.78
CA ASN A 132 -8.61 -25.73 2.56
C ASN A 132 -8.29 -27.19 2.88
N ARG A 133 -7.06 -27.66 2.61
CA ARG A 133 -6.64 -29.01 3.02
C ARG A 133 -6.65 -29.18 4.53
N ILE A 134 -6.22 -28.17 5.29
CA ILE A 134 -6.28 -28.20 6.76
C ILE A 134 -7.74 -28.17 7.23
N LEU A 135 -8.60 -27.36 6.60
CA LEU A 135 -10.03 -27.32 6.91
C LEU A 135 -10.71 -28.68 6.70
N MET A 136 -10.41 -29.36 5.59
CA MET A 136 -10.93 -30.71 5.32
C MET A 136 -10.55 -31.72 6.42
N LEU A 137 -9.37 -31.60 7.03
CA LEU A 137 -8.96 -32.47 8.14
C LEU A 137 -9.82 -32.26 9.40
N THR A 138 -10.42 -31.08 9.56
CA THR A 138 -11.34 -30.77 10.68
C THR A 138 -12.81 -31.05 10.33
N GLY A 139 -13.09 -31.55 9.12
CA GLY A 139 -14.46 -31.82 8.65
C GLY A 139 -15.20 -30.55 8.18
N ALA A 140 -14.52 -29.41 8.06
CA ALA A 140 -15.11 -28.17 7.57
C ALA A 140 -15.22 -28.15 6.03
N PRO A 141 -16.24 -27.45 5.47
CA PRO A 141 -16.39 -27.32 4.02
C PRO A 141 -15.26 -26.51 3.41
N VAL A 142 -14.99 -26.79 2.13
CA VAL A 142 -14.05 -26.00 1.31
C VAL A 142 -14.61 -24.59 1.10
N GLU A 143 -13.80 -23.59 1.32
CA GLU A 143 -14.18 -22.18 1.18
C GLU A 143 -13.42 -21.52 0.02
N LYS A 144 -14.13 -20.68 -0.74
CA LYS A 144 -13.56 -19.84 -1.81
C LYS A 144 -13.04 -18.52 -1.22
N TRP A 145 -11.92 -18.58 -0.54
CA TRP A 145 -11.37 -17.46 0.24
C TRP A 145 -11.26 -16.14 -0.51
N LEU A 146 -10.91 -16.18 -1.80
CA LEU A 146 -10.67 -14.98 -2.61
C LEU A 146 -11.94 -14.47 -3.31
N GLU A 147 -13.00 -15.29 -3.38
CA GLU A 147 -14.28 -14.94 -4.03
C GLU A 147 -15.41 -14.72 -3.01
N SER A 148 -15.19 -15.09 -1.75
CA SER A 148 -16.16 -14.98 -0.66
C SER A 148 -15.99 -13.67 0.14
N PRO A 149 -16.92 -13.38 1.08
CA PRO A 149 -16.76 -12.27 2.04
C PRO A 149 -15.46 -12.32 2.84
N TRP A 150 -14.81 -13.48 2.92
CA TRP A 150 -13.51 -13.66 3.56
C TRP A 150 -12.35 -13.03 2.78
N ALA A 151 -12.53 -12.73 1.47
CA ALA A 151 -11.51 -12.10 0.65
C ALA A 151 -10.96 -10.81 1.29
N PHE A 152 -11.84 -10.01 1.87
CA PHE A 152 -11.44 -8.79 2.59
C PHE A 152 -10.49 -9.09 3.74
N TRP A 153 -10.83 -10.07 4.58
CA TRP A 153 -10.01 -10.44 5.74
C TRP A 153 -8.72 -11.15 5.35
N SER A 154 -8.73 -11.89 4.23
CA SER A 154 -7.52 -12.49 3.66
C SER A 154 -6.52 -11.41 3.23
N VAL A 155 -7.00 -10.35 2.58
CA VAL A 155 -6.15 -9.20 2.19
C VAL A 155 -5.65 -8.44 3.42
N VAL A 156 -6.50 -8.19 4.43
CA VAL A 156 -6.09 -7.55 5.69
C VAL A 156 -5.04 -8.41 6.40
N GLY A 157 -5.27 -9.72 6.53
CA GLY A 157 -4.32 -10.64 7.14
C GLY A 157 -2.96 -10.67 6.44
N LEU A 158 -2.96 -10.69 5.11
CA LEU A 158 -1.76 -10.62 4.30
C LEU A 158 -1.00 -9.29 4.51
N TYR A 159 -1.73 -8.18 4.54
CA TYR A 159 -1.16 -6.87 4.82
C TYR A 159 -0.49 -6.82 6.20
N LEU A 160 -1.16 -7.34 7.22
CA LEU A 160 -0.62 -7.42 8.58
C LEU A 160 0.64 -8.28 8.61
N TRP A 161 0.57 -9.49 8.04
CA TRP A 161 1.72 -10.39 7.99
C TRP A 161 2.93 -9.77 7.28
N LYS A 162 2.70 -9.10 6.17
CA LYS A 162 3.77 -8.49 5.37
C LYS A 162 4.42 -7.29 6.06
N ASN A 163 3.66 -6.48 6.79
CA ASN A 163 4.12 -5.17 7.27
C ASN A 163 4.38 -5.12 8.79
N ALA A 164 3.87 -6.07 9.57
CA ALA A 164 3.96 -6.02 11.03
C ALA A 164 5.39 -5.99 11.58
N GLY A 165 6.34 -6.60 10.89
CA GLY A 165 7.74 -6.61 11.31
C GLY A 165 8.50 -5.31 10.99
N TYR A 166 7.98 -4.50 10.05
CA TYR A 166 8.58 -3.23 9.64
C TYR A 166 7.96 -2.02 10.36
N SER A 167 6.66 -2.06 10.62
CA SER A 167 5.91 -0.98 11.31
C SER A 167 6.24 -0.93 12.79
#